data_4bb175317c185f448af39ac5b3ea54ac
#
_entry.id   4bb175317c185f448af39ac5b3ea54ac
#
_cell.length_a   1.000
_cell.length_b   1.000
_cell.length_c   1.000
_cell.angle_alpha   90.00
_cell.angle_beta   90.00
_cell.angle_gamma   90.00
#
_symmetry.space_group_name_H-M   'P 1'
#
loop_
_entity.id
_entity.type
_entity.pdbx_description
1 polymer ?
#
loop_
_entity_poly.entity_id
_entity_poly.type
_entity_poly.pdbx_seq_one_letter_code
_entity_poly.pdbx_strand_id
1 'polypeptide(L)'
;MIRESTTTRYNIRNPDGQLIAVHFRYDSSDTGKSFSWTLPDGTQGLGGLPTRDLPLYGMEHLGSLKDGSTVVVVEGERARDALAPKGIFAVGTVCGAGVTPSPEALKPLRRFRVVLWADADTAGVSHMQGIEANLRDMGLTPLWVSWPDALPKADAADAVHSGEDVLALIEYARASADREETLSHEPSHEQRWPAPMAPEAFHGLAGEIVRKIAPHSEADQVALLLNFLTAFGNCIGRGQHAVAEADHHGTNLNVVLVGESAKGRKGTSWGRIRDLLARVDPIWAEQHIANGLSSGEGLIWEVRNPIEKSSPVKKDGKPTGEFTTEVTDQGVEDKRLLVFESEFASPLKRMAGENNTLSVILRQAWDSGNLRAMTKNSPARSTDAHISVIGNITREELLRYLSETESGNGFANRFLWACTRRGNILPEGGGQVDYRDIVPRLHQAIQRASTSKVLERDQAAREAWADAYPELSEGRPGLLGAVTARGEAQVLR
;
A
#
# COMPACT_ATOMS: atom_id res chain seq x y z
N MET A 1 -53.70 12.70 -10.18
CA MET A 1 -52.63 11.73 -9.92
C MET A 1 -52.55 11.51 -8.41
N ILE A 2 -52.87 10.30 -7.96
CA ILE A 2 -52.81 9.92 -6.54
C ILE A 2 -51.31 9.85 -6.21
N ARG A 3 -50.84 10.66 -5.24
CA ARG A 3 -49.45 10.66 -4.75
C ARG A 3 -49.24 9.37 -3.97
N GLU A 4 -48.43 8.47 -4.50
CA GLU A 4 -48.06 7.25 -3.77
C GLU A 4 -46.98 7.61 -2.73
N SER A 5 -47.38 7.67 -1.47
CA SER A 5 -46.49 7.62 -0.33
C SER A 5 -46.57 6.23 0.29
N THR A 6 -45.43 5.58 0.43
CA THR A 6 -45.34 4.27 1.07
C THR A 6 -44.84 4.42 2.50
N THR A 7 -45.54 3.82 3.46
CA THR A 7 -45.12 3.78 4.86
C THR A 7 -44.70 2.37 5.22
N THR A 8 -43.46 2.18 5.64
CA THR A 8 -42.95 0.91 6.13
C THR A 8 -42.77 0.98 7.64
N ARG A 9 -43.17 -0.09 8.34
CA ARG A 9 -43.09 -0.19 9.79
C ARG A 9 -42.11 -1.28 10.19
N TYR A 10 -41.13 -0.93 11.00
CA TYR A 10 -40.16 -1.86 11.55
C TYR A 10 -40.31 -1.96 13.09
N ASN A 11 -40.50 -3.17 13.59
CA ASN A 11 -40.63 -3.43 15.02
C ASN A 11 -39.23 -3.75 15.59
N ILE A 12 -38.68 -2.86 16.39
CA ILE A 12 -37.38 -3.06 17.02
C ILE A 12 -37.58 -3.82 18.32
N ARG A 13 -37.07 -5.07 18.35
CA ARG A 13 -37.23 -5.97 19.48
C ARG A 13 -35.86 -6.33 20.07
N ASN A 14 -35.84 -6.56 21.38
CA ASN A 14 -34.67 -7.12 22.02
C ASN A 14 -34.54 -8.64 21.72
N PRO A 15 -33.41 -9.29 22.11
CA PRO A 15 -33.21 -10.73 21.88
C PRO A 15 -34.31 -11.64 22.49
N ASP A 16 -35.01 -11.18 23.52
CA ASP A 16 -36.08 -11.89 24.18
C ASP A 16 -37.43 -11.72 23.47
N GLY A 17 -37.47 -10.98 22.36
CA GLY A 17 -38.65 -10.72 21.55
C GLY A 17 -39.54 -9.57 22.06
N GLN A 18 -39.17 -8.90 23.13
CA GLN A 18 -39.92 -7.76 23.65
C GLN A 18 -39.78 -6.57 22.71
N LEU A 19 -40.89 -5.91 22.37
CA LEU A 19 -40.93 -4.71 21.56
C LEU A 19 -40.37 -3.53 22.37
N ILE A 20 -39.32 -2.88 21.85
CA ILE A 20 -38.63 -1.73 22.48
C ILE A 20 -39.09 -0.41 21.82
N ALA A 21 -39.16 -0.40 20.49
CA ALA A 21 -39.60 0.75 19.72
C ALA A 21 -40.14 0.32 18.35
N VAL A 22 -40.89 1.22 17.69
CA VAL A 22 -41.33 1.06 16.32
C VAL A 22 -40.66 2.17 15.50
N HIS A 23 -39.98 1.79 14.44
CA HIS A 23 -39.37 2.69 13.47
C HIS A 23 -40.27 2.77 12.22
N PHE A 24 -40.66 3.95 11.85
CA PHE A 24 -41.45 4.18 10.64
C PHE A 24 -40.58 4.86 9.59
N ARG A 25 -40.62 4.32 8.39
CA ARG A 25 -40.02 4.92 7.21
C ARG A 25 -41.14 5.38 6.25
N TYR A 26 -41.04 6.61 5.82
CA TYR A 26 -41.96 7.23 4.85
C TYR A 26 -41.17 7.54 3.58
N ASP A 27 -41.53 6.90 2.49
CA ASP A 27 -40.96 7.15 1.17
C ASP A 27 -41.95 8.01 0.37
N SER A 28 -41.52 9.18 -0.09
CA SER A 28 -42.29 10.13 -0.88
C SER A 28 -41.54 10.57 -2.11
N SER A 29 -42.22 10.62 -3.26
CA SER A 29 -41.66 11.09 -4.52
C SER A 29 -41.16 12.54 -4.49
N ASP A 30 -41.72 13.38 -3.62
CA ASP A 30 -41.46 14.82 -3.59
C ASP A 30 -40.48 15.28 -2.52
N THR A 31 -40.48 14.60 -1.37
CA THR A 31 -39.66 14.99 -0.19
C THR A 31 -38.56 14.00 0.16
N GLY A 32 -38.45 12.93 -0.63
CA GLY A 32 -37.49 11.85 -0.32
C GLY A 32 -37.97 10.99 0.84
N LYS A 33 -37.01 10.38 1.56
CA LYS A 33 -37.27 9.51 2.71
C LYS A 33 -37.21 10.30 4.03
N SER A 34 -38.22 10.04 4.91
CA SER A 34 -38.25 10.54 6.29
C SER A 34 -38.53 9.41 7.28
N PHE A 35 -38.21 9.64 8.56
CA PHE A 35 -38.28 8.62 9.59
C PHE A 35 -38.96 9.18 10.86
N SER A 36 -39.66 8.32 11.58
CA SER A 36 -40.16 8.64 12.92
C SER A 36 -40.13 7.41 13.85
N TRP A 37 -40.15 7.66 15.14
CA TRP A 37 -40.14 6.65 16.18
C TRP A 37 -41.41 6.72 17.02
N THR A 38 -41.82 5.55 17.53
CA THR A 38 -42.94 5.45 18.48
C THR A 38 -42.61 4.35 19.49
N LEU A 39 -42.84 4.61 20.76
CA LEU A 39 -42.69 3.60 21.82
C LEU A 39 -43.89 2.64 21.84
N PRO A 40 -43.80 1.48 22.49
CA PRO A 40 -44.89 0.48 22.55
C PRO A 40 -46.18 0.99 23.14
N ASP A 41 -46.13 1.99 24.02
CA ASP A 41 -47.29 2.65 24.61
C ASP A 41 -47.95 3.72 23.73
N GLY A 42 -47.42 3.92 22.51
CA GLY A 42 -47.92 4.93 21.56
C GLY A 42 -47.26 6.31 21.67
N THR A 43 -46.34 6.50 22.61
CA THR A 43 -45.60 7.77 22.77
C THR A 43 -44.73 8.03 21.55
N GLN A 44 -44.85 9.23 20.96
CA GLN A 44 -44.03 9.66 19.83
C GLN A 44 -42.60 9.93 20.25
N GLY A 45 -41.62 9.49 19.42
CA GLY A 45 -40.20 9.56 19.73
C GLY A 45 -39.70 8.38 20.54
N LEU A 46 -38.48 8.49 21.11
CA LEU A 46 -37.81 7.44 21.87
C LEU A 46 -37.85 7.66 23.38
N GLY A 47 -38.56 8.67 23.88
CA GLY A 47 -38.69 8.90 25.32
C GLY A 47 -37.37 9.13 26.06
N GLY A 48 -36.32 9.60 25.40
CA GLY A 48 -35.00 9.80 25.98
C GLY A 48 -34.06 8.60 25.82
N LEU A 49 -34.48 7.49 25.22
CA LEU A 49 -33.58 6.38 24.90
C LEU A 49 -32.58 6.83 23.82
N PRO A 50 -31.26 6.69 24.06
CA PRO A 50 -30.27 6.99 23.03
C PRO A 50 -30.39 5.99 21.88
N THR A 51 -30.35 6.47 20.63
CA THR A 51 -30.48 5.61 19.45
C THR A 51 -29.37 4.55 19.37
N ARG A 52 -28.16 4.86 19.87
CA ARG A 52 -27.03 3.91 19.91
C ARG A 52 -27.27 2.70 20.81
N ASP A 53 -28.18 2.81 21.79
CA ASP A 53 -28.47 1.75 22.76
C ASP A 53 -29.69 0.90 22.36
N LEU A 54 -30.33 1.22 21.24
CA LEU A 54 -31.40 0.40 20.68
C LEU A 54 -30.88 -0.94 20.19
N PRO A 55 -31.63 -2.04 20.35
CA PRO A 55 -31.33 -3.31 19.72
C PRO A 55 -31.23 -3.18 18.20
N LEU A 56 -30.35 -3.95 17.59
CA LEU A 56 -30.34 -4.05 16.12
C LEU A 56 -31.62 -4.74 15.63
N TYR A 57 -32.12 -4.33 14.49
CA TYR A 57 -33.32 -4.89 13.91
C TYR A 57 -33.13 -6.37 13.52
N GLY A 58 -34.02 -7.23 13.95
CA GLY A 58 -33.98 -8.68 13.70
C GLY A 58 -33.24 -9.48 14.78
N MET A 59 -32.83 -8.86 15.90
CA MET A 59 -32.16 -9.57 17.01
C MET A 59 -33.02 -10.63 17.68
N GLU A 60 -34.33 -10.51 17.66
CA GLU A 60 -35.27 -11.51 18.20
C GLU A 60 -35.13 -12.89 17.55
N HIS A 61 -34.56 -12.95 16.36
CA HIS A 61 -34.35 -14.22 15.64
C HIS A 61 -33.05 -14.93 16.03
N LEU A 62 -32.13 -14.24 16.72
CA LEU A 62 -30.83 -14.81 17.15
C LEU A 62 -31.00 -15.98 18.13
N GLY A 63 -32.10 -16.00 18.90
CA GLY A 63 -32.36 -17.08 19.86
C GLY A 63 -32.52 -18.46 19.24
N SER A 64 -32.89 -18.55 17.97
CA SER A 64 -33.05 -19.79 17.23
C SER A 64 -31.73 -20.35 16.67
N LEU A 65 -30.64 -19.58 16.71
CA LEU A 65 -29.35 -19.96 16.14
C LEU A 65 -28.46 -20.67 17.17
N LYS A 66 -27.69 -21.61 16.69
CA LYS A 66 -26.63 -22.26 17.47
C LYS A 66 -25.43 -21.30 17.65
N ASP A 67 -24.72 -21.47 18.75
CA ASP A 67 -23.46 -20.76 18.97
C ASP A 67 -22.47 -21.03 17.82
N GLY A 68 -21.75 -20.03 17.39
CA GLY A 68 -20.85 -20.08 16.23
C GLY A 68 -21.54 -19.93 14.86
N SER A 69 -22.89 -19.85 14.82
CA SER A 69 -23.59 -19.54 13.56
C SER A 69 -23.17 -18.19 13.00
N THR A 70 -23.21 -18.03 11.67
CA THR A 70 -22.89 -16.76 11.00
C THR A 70 -24.08 -15.81 11.10
N VAL A 71 -23.80 -14.55 11.50
CA VAL A 71 -24.76 -13.44 11.52
C VAL A 71 -24.16 -12.26 10.75
N VAL A 72 -24.90 -11.76 9.77
CA VAL A 72 -24.50 -10.61 8.97
C VAL A 72 -25.03 -9.32 9.60
N VAL A 73 -24.17 -8.34 9.78
CA VAL A 73 -24.57 -6.99 10.22
C VAL A 73 -24.59 -6.08 9.01
N VAL A 74 -25.74 -5.45 8.73
CA VAL A 74 -25.95 -4.55 7.60
C VAL A 74 -26.41 -3.17 8.07
N GLU A 75 -26.33 -2.18 7.18
CA GLU A 75 -26.86 -0.85 7.45
C GLU A 75 -28.35 -0.78 7.10
N GLY A 76 -29.16 -0.65 8.14
CA GLY A 76 -30.61 -0.45 8.02
C GLY A 76 -31.46 -1.73 7.94
N GLU A 77 -32.74 -1.53 8.16
CA GLU A 77 -33.76 -2.57 8.22
C GLU A 77 -34.07 -3.15 6.84
N ARG A 78 -34.04 -2.34 5.78
CA ARG A 78 -34.32 -2.77 4.40
C ARG A 78 -33.30 -3.80 3.92
N ALA A 79 -32.03 -3.56 4.18
CA ALA A 79 -30.95 -4.46 3.80
C ALA A 79 -31.08 -5.81 4.50
N ARG A 80 -31.40 -5.79 5.81
CA ARG A 80 -31.69 -7.00 6.58
C ARG A 80 -32.88 -7.78 6.00
N ASP A 81 -33.98 -7.10 5.69
CA ASP A 81 -35.19 -7.76 5.17
C ASP A 81 -35.00 -8.33 3.77
N ALA A 82 -34.12 -7.77 2.97
CA ALA A 82 -33.75 -8.32 1.66
C ALA A 82 -32.93 -9.61 1.76
N LEU A 83 -32.08 -9.77 2.79
CA LEU A 83 -31.26 -10.95 3.01
C LEU A 83 -32.02 -12.13 3.63
N ALA A 84 -33.02 -11.86 4.46
CA ALA A 84 -33.76 -12.89 5.18
C ALA A 84 -34.44 -13.94 4.26
N PRO A 85 -35.11 -13.58 3.14
CA PRO A 85 -35.67 -14.56 2.20
C PRO A 85 -34.64 -15.44 1.49
N LYS A 86 -33.36 -15.02 1.49
CA LYS A 86 -32.24 -15.81 0.95
C LYS A 86 -31.69 -16.81 1.95
N GLY A 87 -32.31 -16.95 3.13
CA GLY A 87 -31.84 -17.85 4.19
C GLY A 87 -30.64 -17.31 4.99
N ILE A 88 -30.32 -16.01 4.85
CA ILE A 88 -29.22 -15.37 5.54
C ILE A 88 -29.73 -14.74 6.85
N PHE A 89 -29.12 -15.14 7.97
CA PHE A 89 -29.37 -14.49 9.24
C PHE A 89 -28.64 -13.15 9.30
N ALA A 90 -29.42 -12.09 9.23
CA ALA A 90 -28.89 -10.73 9.28
C ALA A 90 -29.57 -9.90 10.39
N VAL A 91 -28.82 -8.92 10.89
CA VAL A 91 -29.34 -7.87 11.76
C VAL A 91 -28.98 -6.50 11.16
N GLY A 92 -29.91 -5.55 11.23
CA GLY A 92 -29.75 -4.20 10.67
C GLY A 92 -29.51 -3.17 11.75
N THR A 93 -28.60 -2.20 11.52
CA THR A 93 -28.51 -1.02 12.37
C THR A 93 -29.75 -0.14 12.19
N VAL A 94 -30.21 0.54 13.25
CA VAL A 94 -31.50 1.25 13.22
C VAL A 94 -31.34 2.78 13.23
N CYS A 95 -30.09 3.29 13.16
CA CYS A 95 -29.81 4.71 13.40
C CYS A 95 -29.11 5.41 12.24
N GLY A 96 -28.93 4.72 11.09
CA GLY A 96 -28.15 5.22 9.95
C GLY A 96 -26.65 5.37 10.26
N ALA A 97 -25.86 5.69 9.23
CA ALA A 97 -24.39 5.73 9.28
C ALA A 97 -23.79 6.72 10.30
N GLY A 98 -24.58 7.67 10.79
CA GLY A 98 -24.10 8.71 11.73
C GLY A 98 -23.97 8.26 13.19
N VAL A 99 -24.48 7.08 13.56
CA VAL A 99 -24.50 6.60 14.94
C VAL A 99 -24.02 5.15 15.05
N THR A 100 -22.91 4.92 15.69
CA THR A 100 -22.41 3.57 15.96
C THR A 100 -23.16 2.94 17.15
N PRO A 101 -23.73 1.73 17.01
CA PRO A 101 -24.35 1.00 18.11
C PRO A 101 -23.37 0.81 19.28
N SER A 102 -23.89 0.94 20.51
CA SER A 102 -23.08 0.77 21.71
C SER A 102 -22.63 -0.69 21.92
N PRO A 103 -21.55 -0.92 22.69
CA PRO A 103 -21.13 -2.28 23.04
C PRO A 103 -22.27 -3.11 23.68
N GLU A 104 -23.16 -2.50 24.44
CA GLU A 104 -24.29 -3.20 25.07
C GLU A 104 -25.32 -3.64 24.02
N ALA A 105 -25.61 -2.80 23.02
CA ALA A 105 -26.48 -3.15 21.88
C ALA A 105 -25.90 -4.29 21.03
N LEU A 106 -24.57 -4.39 20.94
CA LEU A 106 -23.85 -5.42 20.17
C LEU A 106 -23.58 -6.71 20.97
N LYS A 107 -23.73 -6.69 22.29
CA LYS A 107 -23.42 -7.81 23.18
C LYS A 107 -24.08 -9.16 22.82
N PRO A 108 -25.34 -9.22 22.31
CA PRO A 108 -25.94 -10.47 21.88
C PRO A 108 -25.21 -11.16 20.74
N LEU A 109 -24.38 -10.44 19.98
CA LEU A 109 -23.60 -10.99 18.87
C LEU A 109 -22.37 -11.82 19.34
N ARG A 110 -22.00 -11.76 20.63
CA ARG A 110 -20.79 -12.40 21.18
C ARG A 110 -20.66 -13.89 20.92
N ARG A 111 -21.75 -14.59 20.77
CA ARG A 111 -21.78 -16.04 20.58
C ARG A 111 -21.78 -16.45 19.09
N PHE A 112 -21.73 -15.49 18.17
CA PHE A 112 -21.85 -15.71 16.75
C PHE A 112 -20.57 -15.33 15.99
N ARG A 113 -20.40 -15.89 14.78
CA ARG A 113 -19.43 -15.42 13.80
C ARG A 113 -20.06 -14.22 13.07
N VAL A 114 -19.54 -13.04 13.33
CA VAL A 114 -20.10 -11.78 12.80
C VAL A 114 -19.45 -11.47 11.45
N VAL A 115 -20.27 -11.16 10.46
CA VAL A 115 -19.86 -10.68 9.14
C VAL A 115 -20.43 -9.28 8.94
N LEU A 116 -19.59 -8.29 8.66
CA LEU A 116 -19.97 -6.91 8.41
C LEU A 116 -20.15 -6.67 6.90
N TRP A 117 -21.25 -6.08 6.51
CA TRP A 117 -21.51 -5.68 5.13
C TRP A 117 -21.84 -4.18 5.10
N ALA A 118 -20.86 -3.38 4.66
CA ALA A 118 -21.01 -1.93 4.55
C ALA A 118 -21.74 -1.53 3.26
N ASP A 119 -22.46 -0.42 3.29
CA ASP A 119 -22.89 0.26 2.07
C ASP A 119 -21.66 0.72 1.28
N ALA A 120 -21.76 0.74 -0.04
CA ALA A 120 -20.64 1.03 -0.95
C ALA A 120 -20.35 2.54 -1.03
N ASP A 121 -20.18 3.19 0.14
CA ASP A 121 -19.72 4.56 0.27
C ASP A 121 -18.86 4.77 1.53
N THR A 122 -18.24 5.95 1.62
CA THR A 122 -17.34 6.27 2.74
C THR A 122 -18.05 6.28 4.10
N ALA A 123 -19.32 6.68 4.14
CA ALA A 123 -20.10 6.77 5.37
C ALA A 123 -20.43 5.36 5.89
N GLY A 124 -20.90 4.46 5.02
CA GLY A 124 -21.19 3.07 5.36
C GLY A 124 -19.94 2.30 5.83
N VAL A 125 -18.82 2.46 5.12
CA VAL A 125 -17.54 1.86 5.54
C VAL A 125 -17.12 2.37 6.92
N SER A 126 -17.19 3.70 7.17
CA SER A 126 -16.83 4.29 8.46
C SER A 126 -17.75 3.82 9.58
N HIS A 127 -19.05 3.67 9.30
CA HIS A 127 -20.03 3.14 10.25
C HIS A 127 -19.70 1.72 10.67
N MET A 128 -19.45 0.83 9.72
CA MET A 128 -19.08 -0.57 10.00
C MET A 128 -17.72 -0.69 10.68
N GLN A 129 -16.76 0.20 10.40
CA GLN A 129 -15.48 0.27 11.15
C GLN A 129 -15.70 0.63 12.63
N GLY A 130 -16.64 1.52 12.92
CA GLY A 130 -17.04 1.81 14.32
C GLY A 130 -17.64 0.59 15.02
N ILE A 131 -18.48 -0.18 14.34
CA ILE A 131 -19.02 -1.44 14.85
C ILE A 131 -17.92 -2.48 15.04
N GLU A 132 -17.02 -2.61 14.08
CA GLU A 132 -15.86 -3.50 14.20
C GLU A 132 -15.02 -3.20 15.44
N ALA A 133 -14.71 -1.93 15.69
CA ALA A 133 -13.96 -1.52 16.88
C ALA A 133 -14.62 -2.00 18.16
N ASN A 134 -15.94 -1.73 18.31
CA ASN A 134 -16.70 -2.19 19.49
C ASN A 134 -16.75 -3.73 19.62
N LEU A 135 -16.86 -4.45 18.50
CA LEU A 135 -16.85 -5.92 18.50
C LEU A 135 -15.46 -6.47 18.87
N ARG A 136 -14.38 -5.85 18.38
CA ARG A 136 -12.98 -6.22 18.73
C ARG A 136 -12.68 -5.98 20.20
N ASP A 137 -13.15 -4.88 20.77
CA ASP A 137 -13.03 -4.59 22.21
C ASP A 137 -13.77 -5.63 23.06
N MET A 138 -14.79 -6.28 22.51
CA MET A 138 -15.49 -7.40 23.16
C MET A 138 -14.84 -8.77 22.90
N GLY A 139 -13.70 -8.84 22.19
CA GLY A 139 -12.95 -10.06 21.91
C GLY A 139 -13.45 -10.82 20.68
N LEU A 140 -14.22 -10.19 19.80
CA LEU A 140 -14.66 -10.78 18.53
C LEU A 140 -13.76 -10.35 17.39
N THR A 141 -13.67 -11.21 16.35
CA THR A 141 -12.97 -10.89 15.11
C THR A 141 -14.01 -10.91 13.97
N PRO A 142 -14.69 -9.78 13.70
CA PRO A 142 -15.67 -9.73 12.64
C PRO A 142 -15.02 -9.81 11.26
N LEU A 143 -15.72 -10.42 10.31
CA LEU A 143 -15.33 -10.56 8.92
C LEU A 143 -16.00 -9.47 8.09
N TRP A 144 -15.45 -9.19 6.90
CA TRP A 144 -16.01 -8.20 6.00
C TRP A 144 -16.44 -8.84 4.68
N VAL A 145 -17.63 -8.48 4.21
CA VAL A 145 -18.04 -8.78 2.83
C VAL A 145 -17.26 -7.86 1.88
N SER A 146 -16.60 -8.47 0.89
CA SER A 146 -15.99 -7.75 -0.23
C SER A 146 -16.94 -7.85 -1.44
N TRP A 147 -17.41 -6.71 -1.93
CA TRP A 147 -18.23 -6.62 -3.14
C TRP A 147 -17.60 -5.60 -4.11
N PRO A 148 -16.59 -6.00 -4.90
CA PRO A 148 -15.80 -5.11 -5.76
C PRO A 148 -16.62 -4.40 -6.85
N ASP A 149 -17.67 -5.06 -7.35
CA ASP A 149 -18.52 -4.55 -8.45
C ASP A 149 -19.72 -3.74 -7.94
N ALA A 150 -19.76 -3.37 -6.66
CA ALA A 150 -20.82 -2.56 -6.08
C ALA A 150 -20.87 -1.18 -6.72
N LEU A 151 -22.05 -0.76 -7.13
CA LEU A 151 -22.28 0.62 -7.55
C LEU A 151 -22.14 1.58 -6.36
N PRO A 152 -21.72 2.83 -6.57
CA PRO A 152 -21.61 3.80 -5.49
C PRO A 152 -22.93 3.92 -4.69
N LYS A 153 -22.87 3.80 -3.36
CA LYS A 153 -23.98 3.79 -2.41
C LYS A 153 -24.91 2.56 -2.47
N ALA A 154 -24.50 1.50 -3.18
CA ALA A 154 -25.26 0.26 -3.16
C ALA A 154 -25.20 -0.39 -1.78
N ASP A 155 -26.32 -0.94 -1.32
CA ASP A 155 -26.48 -1.68 -0.07
C ASP A 155 -26.69 -3.19 -0.32
N ALA A 156 -26.76 -4.00 0.73
CA ALA A 156 -27.00 -5.44 0.61
C ALA A 156 -28.36 -5.77 -0.03
N ALA A 157 -29.37 -4.88 0.05
CA ALA A 157 -30.63 -5.04 -0.66
C ALA A 157 -30.45 -4.84 -2.16
N ASP A 158 -29.61 -3.91 -2.56
CA ASP A 158 -29.30 -3.68 -3.98
C ASP A 158 -28.56 -4.88 -4.57
N ALA A 159 -27.64 -5.53 -3.83
CA ALA A 159 -27.00 -6.78 -4.22
C ALA A 159 -28.02 -7.89 -4.49
N VAL A 160 -29.01 -8.06 -3.59
CA VAL A 160 -30.09 -9.03 -3.78
C VAL A 160 -30.95 -8.71 -5.01
N HIS A 161 -31.25 -7.44 -5.25
CA HIS A 161 -32.09 -6.99 -6.39
C HIS A 161 -31.35 -7.07 -7.74
N SER A 162 -30.05 -6.84 -7.76
CA SER A 162 -29.23 -7.01 -8.98
C SER A 162 -28.97 -8.47 -9.35
N GLY A 163 -29.35 -9.42 -8.48
CA GLY A 163 -29.21 -10.84 -8.75
C GLY A 163 -27.82 -11.39 -8.37
N GLU A 164 -27.07 -10.66 -7.56
CA GLU A 164 -25.79 -11.15 -7.01
C GLU A 164 -25.97 -12.41 -6.19
N ASP A 165 -24.99 -13.30 -6.24
CA ASP A 165 -24.94 -14.45 -5.35
C ASP A 165 -24.45 -14.02 -3.95
N VAL A 166 -25.39 -13.45 -3.18
CA VAL A 166 -25.13 -12.94 -1.84
C VAL A 166 -24.62 -14.01 -0.86
N LEU A 167 -24.98 -15.28 -1.09
CA LEU A 167 -24.45 -16.40 -0.30
C LEU A 167 -22.96 -16.60 -0.61
N ALA A 168 -22.59 -16.61 -1.89
CA ALA A 168 -21.20 -16.75 -2.30
C ALA A 168 -20.31 -15.60 -1.75
N LEU A 169 -20.80 -14.35 -1.72
CA LEU A 169 -20.08 -13.24 -1.12
C LEU A 169 -19.82 -13.45 0.38
N ILE A 170 -20.81 -13.92 1.13
CA ILE A 170 -20.67 -14.19 2.56
C ILE A 170 -19.78 -15.43 2.79
N GLU A 171 -19.92 -16.47 1.97
CA GLU A 171 -19.08 -17.65 2.05
C GLU A 171 -17.64 -17.37 1.69
N TYR A 172 -17.40 -16.47 0.74
CA TYR A 172 -16.04 -15.99 0.44
C TYR A 172 -15.41 -15.28 1.65
N ALA A 173 -16.15 -14.39 2.31
CA ALA A 173 -15.69 -13.73 3.54
C ALA A 173 -15.35 -14.76 4.64
N ARG A 174 -16.17 -15.80 4.78
CA ARG A 174 -15.93 -16.91 5.73
C ARG A 174 -14.73 -17.76 5.34
N ALA A 175 -14.66 -18.18 4.08
CA ALA A 175 -13.57 -19.03 3.59
C ALA A 175 -12.21 -18.33 3.64
N SER A 176 -12.18 -17.01 3.47
CA SER A 176 -10.98 -16.19 3.66
C SER A 176 -10.51 -16.24 5.12
N ALA A 177 -11.44 -16.18 6.07
CA ALA A 177 -11.13 -16.30 7.50
C ALA A 177 -10.80 -17.74 7.92
N ASP A 178 -11.52 -18.73 7.40
CA ASP A 178 -11.22 -20.15 7.69
C ASP A 178 -9.85 -20.55 7.10
N ARG A 179 -9.40 -19.93 6.01
CA ARG A 179 -8.01 -20.03 5.52
C ARG A 179 -7.03 -19.35 6.46
N GLU A 180 -7.37 -18.20 7.01
CA GLU A 180 -6.58 -17.55 8.05
C GLU A 180 -6.61 -18.35 9.36
N GLU A 181 -7.74 -18.97 9.73
CA GLU A 181 -7.88 -19.80 10.93
C GLU A 181 -7.22 -21.17 10.78
N THR A 182 -7.24 -21.78 9.58
CA THR A 182 -6.52 -23.04 9.28
C THR A 182 -5.00 -22.79 9.25
N LEU A 183 -4.59 -21.58 8.83
CA LEU A 183 -3.22 -21.11 8.97
C LEU A 183 -2.89 -20.70 10.43
N SER A 184 -3.90 -20.47 11.30
CA SER A 184 -3.75 -20.10 12.70
C SER A 184 -3.85 -21.25 13.70
N HIS A 185 -4.21 -22.49 13.27
CA HIS A 185 -4.14 -23.72 14.09
C HIS A 185 -2.78 -24.42 14.02
N GLU A 186 -1.80 -23.87 13.34
CA GLU A 186 -0.41 -24.14 13.72
C GLU A 186 -0.11 -23.30 14.99
N PRO A 187 0.64 -23.85 15.98
CA PRO A 187 0.82 -23.23 17.29
C PRO A 187 1.38 -21.82 17.12
N SER A 188 0.70 -20.85 17.75
CA SER A 188 1.07 -19.43 17.83
C SER A 188 1.86 -18.93 16.62
N HIS A 189 1.23 -18.12 15.75
CA HIS A 189 1.99 -17.29 14.84
C HIS A 189 2.89 -16.35 15.67
N GLU A 190 3.99 -16.86 16.17
CA GLU A 190 5.21 -16.10 16.05
C GLU A 190 5.22 -15.67 14.59
N GLN A 191 5.11 -14.37 14.34
CA GLN A 191 5.19 -13.80 12.99
C GLN A 191 6.35 -14.51 12.32
N ARG A 192 6.07 -15.40 11.33
CA ARG A 192 7.15 -16.19 10.70
C ARG A 192 8.05 -15.17 10.02
N TRP A 193 9.08 -14.81 10.75
CA TRP A 193 10.11 -13.94 10.21
C TRP A 193 10.70 -14.66 9.00
N PRO A 194 10.97 -13.96 7.89
CA PRO A 194 11.61 -14.58 6.73
C PRO A 194 12.87 -15.32 7.16
N ALA A 195 13.18 -16.40 6.47
CA ALA A 195 14.43 -17.11 6.71
C ALA A 195 15.62 -16.14 6.66
N PRO A 196 16.63 -16.31 7.52
CA PRO A 196 17.83 -15.48 7.45
C PRO A 196 18.42 -15.50 6.04
N MET A 197 18.92 -14.35 5.58
CA MET A 197 19.64 -14.30 4.31
C MET A 197 20.85 -15.24 4.38
N ALA A 198 21.03 -16.06 3.35
CA ALA A 198 22.12 -17.02 3.28
C ALA A 198 23.48 -16.33 3.34
N PRO A 199 24.50 -16.93 3.97
CA PRO A 199 25.85 -16.35 4.10
C PRO A 199 26.48 -15.95 2.76
N GLU A 200 26.13 -16.66 1.70
CA GLU A 200 26.59 -16.44 0.32
C GLU A 200 26.17 -15.07 -0.23
N ALA A 201 25.04 -14.51 0.26
CA ALA A 201 24.59 -13.17 -0.12
C ALA A 201 25.57 -12.07 0.35
N PHE A 202 26.35 -12.33 1.39
CA PHE A 202 27.37 -11.41 1.91
C PHE A 202 28.74 -11.66 1.23
N HIS A 203 28.75 -11.74 -0.09
CA HIS A 203 29.91 -12.01 -0.90
C HIS A 203 30.73 -10.73 -1.21
N GLY A 204 32.02 -10.91 -1.48
CA GLY A 204 32.91 -9.87 -2.00
C GLY A 204 33.02 -8.61 -1.12
N LEU A 205 33.27 -7.47 -1.78
CA LEU A 205 33.44 -6.19 -1.09
C LEU A 205 32.19 -5.75 -0.35
N ALA A 206 31.00 -6.02 -0.89
CA ALA A 206 29.74 -5.67 -0.25
C ALA A 206 29.57 -6.41 1.09
N GLY A 207 29.84 -7.71 1.11
CA GLY A 207 29.82 -8.50 2.35
C GLY A 207 30.89 -8.11 3.35
N GLU A 208 32.08 -7.74 2.90
CA GLU A 208 33.15 -7.21 3.77
C GLU A 208 32.73 -5.91 4.44
N ILE A 209 32.12 -4.99 3.69
CA ILE A 209 31.59 -3.73 4.21
C ILE A 209 30.55 -3.99 5.31
N VAL A 210 29.60 -4.88 5.04
CA VAL A 210 28.57 -5.24 6.03
C VAL A 210 29.19 -5.83 7.29
N ARG A 211 30.09 -6.82 7.16
CA ARG A 211 30.76 -7.44 8.29
C ARG A 211 31.59 -6.42 9.10
N LYS A 212 32.17 -5.43 8.44
CA LYS A 212 32.94 -4.37 9.10
C LYS A 212 32.03 -3.38 9.87
N ILE A 213 30.87 -3.08 9.33
CA ILE A 213 29.90 -2.14 9.96
C ILE A 213 29.13 -2.84 11.09
N ALA A 214 28.71 -4.09 10.92
CA ALA A 214 27.80 -4.79 11.81
C ALA A 214 28.18 -4.75 13.30
N PRO A 215 29.45 -4.94 13.73
CA PRO A 215 29.83 -4.82 15.13
C PRO A 215 29.65 -3.43 15.73
N HIS A 216 29.57 -2.41 14.88
CA HIS A 216 29.45 -1.00 15.22
C HIS A 216 28.06 -0.43 14.97
N SER A 217 27.06 -1.27 14.72
CA SER A 217 25.72 -0.82 14.36
C SER A 217 24.64 -1.72 14.97
N GLU A 218 23.54 -1.11 15.35
CA GLU A 218 22.31 -1.82 15.72
C GLU A 218 21.44 -2.16 14.52
N ALA A 219 21.86 -1.79 13.31
CA ALA A 219 21.12 -2.05 12.08
C ALA A 219 21.17 -3.53 11.69
N ASP A 220 20.11 -3.99 11.03
CA ASP A 220 20.07 -5.29 10.39
C ASP A 220 21.14 -5.39 9.29
N GLN A 221 21.82 -6.53 9.20
CA GLN A 221 22.83 -6.76 8.16
C GLN A 221 22.19 -6.78 6.74
N VAL A 222 20.96 -7.26 6.62
CA VAL A 222 20.21 -7.22 5.36
C VAL A 222 19.95 -5.77 4.95
N ALA A 223 19.56 -4.91 5.91
CA ALA A 223 19.36 -3.49 5.64
C ALA A 223 20.66 -2.78 5.22
N LEU A 224 21.78 -3.12 5.86
CA LEU A 224 23.10 -2.59 5.47
C LEU A 224 23.47 -3.02 4.04
N LEU A 225 23.29 -4.29 3.71
CA LEU A 225 23.62 -4.84 2.39
C LEU A 225 22.77 -4.19 1.29
N LEU A 226 21.45 -4.17 1.46
CA LEU A 226 20.54 -3.64 0.45
C LEU A 226 20.69 -2.12 0.26
N ASN A 227 20.89 -1.36 1.34
CA ASN A 227 21.21 0.06 1.24
C ASN A 227 22.52 0.28 0.50
N PHE A 228 23.55 -0.53 0.79
CA PHE A 228 24.83 -0.43 0.12
C PHE A 228 24.71 -0.76 -1.38
N LEU A 229 24.08 -1.87 -1.76
CA LEU A 229 23.92 -2.26 -3.17
C LEU A 229 23.15 -1.19 -3.94
N THR A 230 22.04 -0.67 -3.36
CA THR A 230 21.24 0.39 -3.99
C THR A 230 22.04 1.68 -4.17
N ALA A 231 22.76 2.11 -3.15
CA ALA A 231 23.55 3.33 -3.20
C ALA A 231 24.78 3.20 -4.10
N PHE A 232 25.48 2.07 -4.06
CA PHE A 232 26.60 1.76 -4.95
C PHE A 232 26.13 1.75 -6.42
N GLY A 233 25.04 1.03 -6.73
CA GLY A 233 24.45 1.00 -8.06
C GLY A 233 24.08 2.40 -8.56
N ASN A 234 23.56 3.27 -7.68
CA ASN A 234 23.28 4.65 -8.02
C ASN A 234 24.57 5.48 -8.25
N CYS A 235 25.61 5.30 -7.42
CA CYS A 235 26.90 5.98 -7.59
C CYS A 235 27.56 5.70 -8.93
N ILE A 236 27.52 4.47 -9.44
CA ILE A 236 28.16 4.11 -10.71
C ILE A 236 27.36 4.56 -11.94
N GLY A 237 26.10 4.93 -11.76
CA GLY A 237 25.26 5.49 -12.82
C GLY A 237 24.74 4.45 -13.80
N ARG A 238 24.09 4.94 -14.89
CA ARG A 238 23.35 4.12 -15.85
C ARG A 238 24.22 3.45 -16.92
N GLY A 239 25.52 3.76 -16.96
CA GLY A 239 26.42 3.19 -17.97
C GLY A 239 26.56 1.67 -17.88
N GLN A 240 26.48 1.12 -16.67
CA GLN A 240 26.56 -0.31 -16.40
C GLN A 240 25.18 -0.95 -16.53
N HIS A 241 25.10 -2.03 -17.30
CA HIS A 241 23.84 -2.75 -17.47
C HIS A 241 24.04 -4.20 -17.90
N ALA A 242 23.10 -5.06 -17.51
CA ALA A 242 22.93 -6.37 -18.12
C ALA A 242 21.96 -6.25 -19.30
N VAL A 243 22.09 -7.13 -20.28
CA VAL A 243 21.20 -7.20 -21.44
C VAL A 243 20.42 -8.51 -21.38
N ALA A 244 19.09 -8.41 -21.48
CA ALA A 244 18.21 -9.55 -21.67
C ALA A 244 17.30 -9.24 -22.88
N GLU A 245 17.41 -10.04 -23.94
CA GLU A 245 16.81 -9.76 -25.26
C GLU A 245 17.19 -8.36 -25.76
N ALA A 246 16.26 -7.43 -25.82
CA ALA A 246 16.48 -6.03 -26.22
C ALA A 246 16.48 -5.05 -25.03
N ASP A 247 16.23 -5.54 -23.81
CA ASP A 247 16.10 -4.70 -22.63
C ASP A 247 17.44 -4.54 -21.91
N HIS A 248 17.72 -3.30 -21.50
CA HIS A 248 18.91 -2.93 -20.76
C HIS A 248 18.55 -2.76 -19.26
N HIS A 249 19.08 -3.63 -18.42
CA HIS A 249 18.87 -3.62 -16.97
C HIS A 249 20.03 -2.87 -16.31
N GLY A 250 19.82 -1.58 -16.01
CA GLY A 250 20.81 -0.76 -15.28
C GLY A 250 20.87 -1.11 -13.80
N THR A 251 21.84 -0.58 -13.09
CA THR A 251 22.11 -0.84 -11.67
C THR A 251 21.21 -0.02 -10.71
N ASN A 252 20.06 0.45 -11.17
CA ASN A 252 19.14 1.28 -10.41
C ASN A 252 18.12 0.43 -9.61
N LEU A 253 18.53 -0.13 -8.50
CA LEU A 253 17.65 -0.82 -7.57
C LEU A 253 16.73 0.15 -6.83
N ASN A 254 15.51 -0.31 -6.52
CA ASN A 254 14.64 0.31 -5.54
C ASN A 254 14.42 -0.67 -4.37
N VAL A 255 14.56 -0.20 -3.15
CA VAL A 255 14.48 -1.03 -1.95
C VAL A 255 13.54 -0.38 -0.93
N VAL A 256 12.68 -1.16 -0.32
CA VAL A 256 11.88 -0.74 0.83
C VAL A 256 12.14 -1.66 2.02
N LEU A 257 12.64 -1.06 3.10
CA LEU A 257 12.89 -1.75 4.35
C LEU A 257 11.63 -1.72 5.22
N VAL A 258 11.08 -2.89 5.48
CA VAL A 258 9.86 -3.09 6.27
C VAL A 258 10.25 -3.55 7.68
N GLY A 259 9.86 -2.82 8.70
CA GLY A 259 10.19 -3.20 10.08
C GLY A 259 9.52 -2.29 11.11
N GLU A 260 9.61 -2.64 12.39
CA GLU A 260 9.02 -1.86 13.48
C GLU A 260 9.49 -0.40 13.48
N SER A 261 8.60 0.50 13.94
CA SER A 261 8.95 1.90 14.11
C SER A 261 10.03 2.05 15.19
N ALA A 262 10.99 2.95 14.96
CA ALA A 262 12.15 3.25 15.82
C ALA A 262 13.01 2.03 16.20
N LYS A 263 12.40 0.92 16.64
CA LYS A 263 13.10 -0.29 17.10
C LYS A 263 13.82 -1.04 15.98
N GLY A 264 13.30 -0.99 14.75
CA GLY A 264 13.91 -1.66 13.57
C GLY A 264 15.19 -1.01 13.05
N ARG A 265 15.61 0.15 13.61
CA ARG A 265 16.88 0.84 13.25
C ARG A 265 17.11 1.06 11.75
N LYS A 266 16.05 1.15 10.96
CA LYS A 266 16.11 1.32 9.49
C LYS A 266 16.91 2.57 9.07
N GLY A 267 16.67 3.72 9.71
CA GLY A 267 17.40 4.95 9.44
C GLY A 267 18.90 4.86 9.81
N THR A 268 19.25 4.08 10.84
CA THR A 268 20.64 3.86 11.24
C THR A 268 21.43 3.13 10.16
N SER A 269 20.83 2.14 9.46
CA SER A 269 21.48 1.42 8.36
C SER A 269 21.86 2.37 7.22
N TRP A 270 20.94 3.25 6.83
CA TRP A 270 21.21 4.28 5.82
C TRP A 270 22.32 5.23 6.24
N GLY A 271 22.28 5.73 7.48
CA GLY A 271 23.29 6.65 8.00
C GLY A 271 24.72 6.10 7.91
N ARG A 272 24.92 4.80 8.20
CA ARG A 272 26.23 4.12 8.09
C ARG A 272 26.71 4.01 6.64
N ILE A 273 25.82 3.66 5.72
CA ILE A 273 26.16 3.54 4.29
C ILE A 273 26.44 4.91 3.67
N ARG A 274 25.63 5.91 4.00
CA ARG A 274 25.85 7.29 3.54
C ARG A 274 27.19 7.85 4.03
N ASP A 275 27.57 7.62 5.30
CA ASP A 275 28.87 8.04 5.84
C ASP A 275 30.05 7.42 5.07
N LEU A 276 29.95 6.11 4.75
CA LEU A 276 30.97 5.43 3.95
C LEU A 276 31.09 6.03 2.54
N LEU A 277 29.97 6.18 1.83
CA LEU A 277 29.96 6.64 0.45
C LEU A 277 30.32 8.13 0.33
N ALA A 278 30.00 8.94 1.33
CA ALA A 278 30.44 10.34 1.39
C ALA A 278 31.96 10.50 1.45
N ARG A 279 32.68 9.48 1.93
CA ARG A 279 34.15 9.46 1.93
C ARG A 279 34.74 9.06 0.57
N VAL A 280 33.93 8.46 -0.30
CA VAL A 280 34.34 7.93 -1.62
C VAL A 280 33.93 8.87 -2.74
N ASP A 281 32.69 9.34 -2.74
CA ASP A 281 32.12 10.33 -3.68
C ASP A 281 31.36 11.40 -2.88
N PRO A 282 32.07 12.44 -2.36
CA PRO A 282 31.42 13.49 -1.59
C PRO A 282 30.41 14.31 -2.40
N ILE A 283 30.67 14.48 -3.70
CA ILE A 283 29.78 15.26 -4.59
C ILE A 283 28.44 14.53 -4.75
N TRP A 284 28.49 13.22 -5.00
CA TRP A 284 27.29 12.42 -5.07
C TRP A 284 26.50 12.45 -3.75
N ALA A 285 27.20 12.27 -2.62
CA ALA A 285 26.56 12.23 -1.31
C ALA A 285 25.91 13.57 -0.90
N GLU A 286 26.37 14.68 -1.44
CA GLU A 286 25.87 16.02 -1.14
C GLU A 286 24.81 16.49 -2.13
N GLN A 287 24.94 16.17 -3.44
CA GLN A 287 24.13 16.76 -4.49
C GLN A 287 23.14 15.80 -5.14
N HIS A 288 23.32 14.48 -5.00
CA HIS A 288 22.51 13.48 -5.70
C HIS A 288 21.65 12.61 -4.76
N ILE A 289 21.49 13.03 -3.50
CA ILE A 289 20.57 12.42 -2.54
C ILE A 289 19.44 13.37 -2.23
N ALA A 290 18.22 12.99 -2.56
CA ALA A 290 17.00 13.78 -2.31
C ALA A 290 16.02 13.02 -1.42
N ASN A 291 14.97 13.72 -0.97
CA ASN A 291 13.81 13.16 -0.26
C ASN A 291 12.55 13.94 -0.64
N GLY A 292 11.39 13.49 -0.20
CA GLY A 292 10.13 14.21 -0.37
C GLY A 292 9.45 13.94 -1.71
N LEU A 293 9.40 12.66 -2.14
CA LEU A 293 8.63 12.24 -3.32
C LEU A 293 7.17 12.70 -3.22
N SER A 294 6.78 13.60 -4.13
CA SER A 294 5.45 14.20 -4.11
C SER A 294 4.69 14.07 -5.43
N SER A 295 5.35 14.19 -6.57
CA SER A 295 4.75 14.07 -7.90
C SER A 295 5.77 13.55 -8.91
N GLY A 296 5.25 12.98 -10.02
CA GLY A 296 6.11 12.53 -11.12
C GLY A 296 6.81 13.69 -11.83
N GLU A 297 6.15 14.85 -11.95
CA GLU A 297 6.73 16.06 -12.54
C GLU A 297 7.89 16.59 -11.71
N GLY A 298 7.75 16.58 -10.36
CA GLY A 298 8.84 16.96 -9.46
C GLY A 298 10.05 16.03 -9.63
N LEU A 299 9.83 14.72 -9.77
CA LEU A 299 10.90 13.76 -9.99
C LEU A 299 11.60 13.98 -11.35
N ILE A 300 10.84 14.28 -12.43
CA ILE A 300 11.42 14.64 -13.74
C ILE A 300 12.26 15.92 -13.62
N TRP A 301 11.79 16.89 -12.82
CA TRP A 301 12.48 18.16 -12.65
C TRP A 301 13.87 18.00 -12.05
N GLU A 302 14.05 17.12 -11.09
CA GLU A 302 15.35 16.84 -10.45
C GLU A 302 16.42 16.29 -11.41
N VAL A 303 16.01 15.68 -12.53
CA VAL A 303 16.91 15.04 -13.50
C VAL A 303 16.66 15.55 -14.93
N ARG A 304 16.09 16.74 -15.10
CA ARG A 304 15.63 17.25 -16.38
C ARG A 304 16.76 17.52 -17.38
N ASN A 305 16.42 17.39 -18.65
CA ASN A 305 17.24 17.86 -19.75
C ASN A 305 17.21 19.39 -19.85
N PRO A 306 18.15 20.01 -20.59
CA PRO A 306 18.06 21.42 -20.92
C PRO A 306 16.71 21.76 -21.58
N ILE A 307 16.17 22.93 -21.23
CA ILE A 307 14.92 23.44 -21.80
C ILE A 307 15.26 24.56 -22.78
N GLU A 308 14.88 24.36 -24.03
CA GLU A 308 15.08 25.31 -25.10
C GLU A 308 13.78 25.99 -25.49
N LYS A 309 13.83 27.26 -25.78
CA LYS A 309 12.71 28.05 -26.28
C LYS A 309 13.05 28.61 -27.63
N SER A 310 12.27 28.22 -28.64
CA SER A 310 12.36 28.83 -29.96
C SER A 310 11.50 30.07 -30.05
N SER A 311 12.06 31.17 -30.47
CA SER A 311 11.38 32.46 -30.65
C SER A 311 11.59 32.96 -32.10
N PRO A 312 10.55 33.51 -32.75
CA PRO A 312 10.72 34.06 -34.11
C PRO A 312 11.62 35.29 -34.08
N VAL A 313 12.57 35.32 -34.97
CA VAL A 313 13.40 36.53 -35.20
C VAL A 313 12.53 37.61 -35.78
N LYS A 314 12.56 38.82 -35.19
CA LYS A 314 11.79 39.95 -35.65
C LYS A 314 12.77 41.00 -36.17
N LYS A 315 12.54 41.53 -37.39
CA LYS A 315 13.19 42.70 -37.95
C LYS A 315 12.13 43.79 -38.18
N ASP A 316 12.36 44.97 -37.61
CA ASP A 316 11.39 46.10 -37.66
C ASP A 316 9.98 45.73 -37.14
N GLY A 317 9.93 44.89 -36.09
CA GLY A 317 8.69 44.41 -35.45
C GLY A 317 7.94 43.29 -36.20
N LYS A 318 8.40 42.85 -37.40
CA LYS A 318 7.83 41.79 -38.20
C LYS A 318 8.65 40.50 -38.10
N PRO A 319 8.02 39.32 -38.05
CA PRO A 319 8.75 38.06 -38.10
C PRO A 319 9.47 37.91 -39.42
N THR A 320 10.74 37.50 -39.40
CA THR A 320 11.56 37.24 -40.59
C THR A 320 11.35 35.88 -41.21
N GLY A 321 10.63 34.98 -40.52
CA GLY A 321 10.54 33.54 -40.89
C GLY A 321 11.64 32.69 -40.28
N GLU A 322 12.66 33.31 -39.69
CA GLU A 322 13.72 32.62 -38.96
C GLU A 322 13.37 32.46 -37.49
N PHE A 323 13.91 31.43 -36.86
CA PHE A 323 13.74 31.18 -35.41
C PHE A 323 15.11 31.15 -34.75
N THR A 324 15.21 31.80 -33.60
CA THR A 324 16.36 31.67 -32.70
C THR A 324 15.97 30.76 -31.55
N THR A 325 16.83 29.77 -31.28
CA THR A 325 16.66 28.87 -30.11
C THR A 325 17.59 29.34 -29.00
N GLU A 326 17.03 29.58 -27.84
CA GLU A 326 17.74 29.97 -26.63
C GLU A 326 17.51 28.91 -25.54
N VAL A 327 18.57 28.49 -24.85
CA VAL A 327 18.49 27.63 -23.69
C VAL A 327 17.99 28.43 -22.50
N THR A 328 16.77 28.21 -22.06
CA THR A 328 16.15 28.92 -20.94
C THR A 328 16.44 28.26 -19.59
N ASP A 329 16.79 26.98 -19.58
CA ASP A 329 17.22 26.21 -18.40
C ASP A 329 18.28 25.20 -18.84
N GLN A 330 19.42 25.19 -18.17
CA GLN A 330 20.56 24.31 -18.53
C GLN A 330 20.30 22.84 -18.20
N GLY A 331 19.24 22.55 -17.44
CA GLY A 331 18.95 21.20 -16.96
C GLY A 331 19.96 20.70 -15.96
N VAL A 332 19.97 19.40 -15.77
CA VAL A 332 20.89 18.68 -14.87
C VAL A 332 21.78 17.77 -15.73
N GLU A 333 23.10 17.90 -15.64
CA GLU A 333 24.04 17.11 -16.42
C GLU A 333 24.18 15.69 -15.83
N ASP A 334 24.49 15.59 -14.54
CA ASP A 334 24.57 14.32 -13.83
C ASP A 334 23.17 13.82 -13.45
N LYS A 335 22.71 12.80 -14.14
CA LYS A 335 21.36 12.23 -14.03
C LYS A 335 21.21 11.21 -12.91
N ARG A 336 22.24 11.00 -12.08
CA ARG A 336 22.16 10.12 -10.91
C ARG A 336 21.32 10.79 -9.82
N LEU A 337 20.32 10.09 -9.29
CA LEU A 337 19.49 10.56 -8.18
C LEU A 337 19.13 9.38 -7.28
N LEU A 338 19.54 9.42 -6.03
CA LEU A 338 19.06 8.52 -5.01
C LEU A 338 18.02 9.22 -4.15
N VAL A 339 16.83 8.67 -4.09
CA VAL A 339 15.77 9.19 -3.22
C VAL A 339 15.70 8.35 -1.95
N PHE A 340 15.90 9.00 -0.81
CA PHE A 340 15.77 8.38 0.50
C PHE A 340 14.51 8.85 1.21
N GLU A 341 13.53 7.96 1.37
CA GLU A 341 12.28 8.22 2.07
C GLU A 341 12.26 7.54 3.44
N SER A 342 12.51 8.32 4.49
CA SER A 342 12.47 7.82 5.87
C SER A 342 11.06 7.33 6.28
N GLU A 343 10.01 7.84 5.61
CA GLU A 343 8.60 7.51 5.80
C GLU A 343 7.94 7.21 4.45
N PHE A 344 8.21 6.03 3.90
CA PHE A 344 7.71 5.63 2.57
C PHE A 344 6.18 5.53 2.49
N ALA A 345 5.48 5.53 3.61
CA ALA A 345 4.02 5.69 3.66
C ALA A 345 3.56 7.01 3.02
N SER A 346 4.37 8.08 3.08
CA SER A 346 4.03 9.38 2.51
C SER A 346 3.90 9.34 0.97
N PRO A 347 4.88 8.86 0.19
CA PRO A 347 4.70 8.63 -1.25
C PRO A 347 3.51 7.72 -1.58
N LEU A 348 3.29 6.62 -0.84
CA LEU A 348 2.15 5.72 -1.09
C LEU A 348 0.81 6.45 -0.94
N LYS A 349 0.65 7.27 0.11
CA LYS A 349 -0.55 8.12 0.30
C LYS A 349 -0.74 9.11 -0.86
N ARG A 350 0.35 9.72 -1.35
CA ARG A 350 0.27 10.69 -2.46
C ARG A 350 -0.13 10.01 -3.77
N MET A 351 0.38 8.81 -4.04
CA MET A 351 0.04 8.04 -5.25
C MET A 351 -1.44 7.63 -5.29
N ALA A 352 -2.09 7.44 -4.15
CA ALA A 352 -3.52 7.18 -4.07
C ALA A 352 -4.40 8.39 -4.44
N GLY A 353 -3.84 9.60 -4.57
CA GLY A 353 -4.56 10.80 -4.98
C GLY A 353 -4.89 10.80 -6.47
N GLU A 354 -6.06 11.34 -6.82
CA GLU A 354 -6.48 11.53 -8.21
C GLU A 354 -5.46 12.37 -8.99
N ASN A 355 -5.16 11.98 -10.23
CA ASN A 355 -4.22 12.64 -11.14
C ASN A 355 -2.74 12.65 -10.68
N ASN A 356 -2.34 11.83 -9.72
CA ASN A 356 -0.93 11.72 -9.35
C ASN A 356 -0.17 10.83 -10.35
N THR A 357 0.90 11.37 -10.92
CA THR A 357 1.73 10.70 -11.93
C THR A 357 2.93 9.96 -11.36
N LEU A 358 3.14 10.02 -10.03
CA LEU A 358 4.36 9.53 -9.38
C LEU A 358 4.60 8.03 -9.63
N SER A 359 3.57 7.19 -9.47
CA SER A 359 3.66 5.74 -9.72
C SER A 359 4.11 5.43 -11.16
N VAL A 360 3.54 6.13 -12.14
CA VAL A 360 3.89 5.94 -13.56
C VAL A 360 5.34 6.36 -13.84
N ILE A 361 5.76 7.51 -13.32
CA ILE A 361 7.12 8.04 -13.55
C ILE A 361 8.18 7.20 -12.84
N LEU A 362 7.91 6.69 -11.63
CA LEU A 362 8.82 5.76 -10.93
C LEU A 362 9.01 4.47 -11.73
N ARG A 363 7.95 3.93 -12.33
CA ARG A 363 8.04 2.75 -13.21
C ARG A 363 8.88 3.04 -14.45
N GLN A 364 8.67 4.18 -15.13
CA GLN A 364 9.48 4.61 -16.27
C GLN A 364 10.96 4.81 -15.88
N ALA A 365 11.23 5.40 -14.70
CA ALA A 365 12.57 5.59 -14.20
C ALA A 365 13.31 4.26 -14.00
N TRP A 366 12.61 3.27 -13.43
CA TRP A 366 13.17 1.94 -13.24
C TRP A 366 13.39 1.22 -14.57
N ASP A 367 12.45 1.28 -15.52
CA ASP A 367 12.51 0.56 -16.80
C ASP A 367 13.57 1.17 -17.74
N SER A 368 13.39 2.42 -18.15
CA SER A 368 14.19 3.04 -19.23
C SER A 368 15.00 4.26 -18.81
N GLY A 369 14.60 4.96 -17.76
CA GLY A 369 15.16 6.29 -17.42
C GLY A 369 14.77 7.41 -18.38
N ASN A 370 13.91 7.14 -19.37
CA ASN A 370 13.36 8.14 -20.26
C ASN A 370 12.03 8.63 -19.71
N LEU A 371 12.03 9.82 -19.14
CA LEU A 371 10.92 10.35 -18.35
C LEU A 371 10.24 11.49 -19.08
N ARG A 372 8.92 11.46 -19.15
CA ARG A 372 8.12 12.54 -19.73
C ARG A 372 6.70 12.54 -19.17
N ALA A 373 6.24 13.68 -18.73
CA ALA A 373 4.83 13.95 -18.49
C ALA A 373 4.28 14.76 -19.67
N MET A 374 3.27 14.23 -20.38
CA MET A 374 2.65 14.93 -21.53
C MET A 374 1.60 15.92 -21.02
N THR A 375 2.05 16.97 -20.31
CA THR A 375 1.17 18.06 -19.89
C THR A 375 1.44 19.30 -20.75
N LYS A 376 0.39 20.09 -21.00
CA LYS A 376 0.48 21.29 -21.87
C LYS A 376 1.50 22.31 -21.35
N ASN A 377 1.69 22.37 -20.04
CA ASN A 377 2.47 23.44 -19.37
C ASN A 377 3.82 22.96 -18.82
N SER A 378 4.16 21.68 -18.93
CA SER A 378 5.44 21.15 -18.46
C SER A 378 6.30 20.66 -19.61
N PRO A 379 7.30 21.42 -20.05
CA PRO A 379 8.24 20.97 -21.09
C PRO A 379 9.30 20.01 -20.54
N ALA A 380 9.33 19.78 -19.22
CA ALA A 380 10.34 18.97 -18.57
C ALA A 380 10.31 17.52 -19.06
N ARG A 381 11.46 17.04 -19.47
CA ARG A 381 11.73 15.63 -19.83
C ARG A 381 13.13 15.26 -19.36
N SER A 382 13.38 13.99 -19.19
CA SER A 382 14.71 13.48 -18.91
C SER A 382 15.02 12.29 -19.81
N THR A 383 16.25 12.18 -20.24
CA THR A 383 16.79 11.00 -20.92
C THR A 383 17.91 10.44 -20.07
N ASP A 384 18.01 9.11 -20.03
CA ASP A 384 19.03 8.38 -19.30
C ASP A 384 19.09 8.69 -17.78
N ALA A 385 17.95 9.08 -17.18
CA ALA A 385 17.86 9.26 -15.73
C ALA A 385 18.22 7.97 -15.00
N HIS A 386 19.05 8.07 -13.98
CA HIS A 386 19.47 6.97 -13.14
C HIS A 386 18.97 7.18 -11.71
N ILE A 387 17.75 6.71 -11.48
CA ILE A 387 17.04 6.95 -10.22
C ILE A 387 16.94 5.65 -9.44
N SER A 388 17.33 5.70 -8.18
CA SER A 388 17.15 4.63 -7.19
C SER A 388 16.37 5.16 -5.99
N VAL A 389 15.60 4.30 -5.35
CA VAL A 389 14.79 4.65 -4.17
C VAL A 389 15.15 3.74 -3.01
N ILE A 390 15.39 4.33 -1.84
CA ILE A 390 15.46 3.63 -0.56
C ILE A 390 14.32 4.15 0.30
N GLY A 391 13.38 3.28 0.66
CA GLY A 391 12.24 3.61 1.50
C GLY A 391 12.26 2.86 2.83
N ASN A 392 11.77 3.50 3.88
CA ASN A 392 11.51 2.86 5.18
C ASN A 392 10.02 2.94 5.49
N ILE A 393 9.43 1.81 5.89
CA ILE A 393 8.02 1.73 6.23
C ILE A 393 7.81 0.75 7.39
N THR A 394 6.72 0.91 8.15
CA THR A 394 6.27 -0.12 9.07
C THR A 394 5.39 -1.13 8.34
N ARG A 395 5.25 -2.33 8.92
CA ARG A 395 4.37 -3.36 8.37
C ARG A 395 2.93 -2.88 8.30
N GLU A 396 2.47 -2.23 9.36
CA GLU A 396 1.10 -1.71 9.49
C GLU A 396 0.80 -0.65 8.43
N GLU A 397 1.74 0.28 8.20
CA GLU A 397 1.61 1.30 7.16
C GLU A 397 1.66 0.69 5.75
N LEU A 398 2.53 -0.30 5.53
CA LEU A 398 2.59 -1.00 4.24
C LEU A 398 1.25 -1.66 3.91
N LEU A 399 0.70 -2.44 4.84
CA LEU A 399 -0.60 -3.11 4.65
C LEU A 399 -1.75 -2.11 4.48
N ARG A 400 -1.64 -0.93 5.08
CA ARG A 400 -2.67 0.10 5.00
C ARG A 400 -2.63 0.92 3.72
N TYR A 401 -1.45 1.21 3.17
CA TYR A 401 -1.29 2.20 2.10
C TYR A 401 -0.83 1.63 0.77
N LEU A 402 -0.31 0.40 0.71
CA LEU A 402 -0.06 -0.26 -0.56
C LEU A 402 -1.40 -0.77 -1.12
N SER A 403 -1.96 -0.02 -2.06
CA SER A 403 -3.25 -0.36 -2.67
C SER A 403 -3.15 -1.58 -3.59
N GLU A 404 -4.27 -2.25 -3.83
CA GLU A 404 -4.38 -3.32 -4.83
C GLU A 404 -3.98 -2.84 -6.22
N THR A 405 -4.33 -1.59 -6.57
CA THR A 405 -3.93 -0.97 -7.84
C THR A 405 -2.41 -0.91 -7.97
N GLU A 406 -1.68 -0.43 -6.95
CA GLU A 406 -0.22 -0.34 -7.00
C GLU A 406 0.46 -1.71 -6.95
N SER A 407 -0.18 -2.70 -6.36
CA SER A 407 0.26 -4.09 -6.41
C SER A 407 0.06 -4.71 -7.80
N GLY A 408 -1.09 -4.44 -8.45
CA GLY A 408 -1.46 -5.02 -9.75
C GLY A 408 -0.86 -4.30 -10.97
N ASN A 409 -0.60 -2.98 -10.89
CA ASN A 409 -0.11 -2.17 -12.02
C ASN A 409 1.41 -2.29 -12.27
N GLY A 410 2.10 -3.08 -11.48
CA GLY A 410 3.54 -3.31 -11.57
C GLY A 410 4.42 -2.29 -10.84
N PHE A 411 3.86 -1.40 -10.02
CA PHE A 411 4.66 -0.53 -9.15
C PHE A 411 5.40 -1.35 -8.09
N ALA A 412 4.67 -2.18 -7.35
CA ALA A 412 5.22 -2.93 -6.22
C ALA A 412 6.35 -3.89 -6.63
N ASN A 413 6.30 -4.51 -7.81
CA ASN A 413 7.33 -5.44 -8.29
C ASN A 413 8.61 -4.77 -8.80
N ARG A 414 8.67 -3.45 -8.81
CA ARG A 414 9.89 -2.68 -9.08
C ARG A 414 10.67 -2.31 -7.81
N PHE A 415 10.23 -2.83 -6.67
CA PHE A 415 10.88 -2.66 -5.38
C PHE A 415 11.27 -4.02 -4.79
N LEU A 416 12.45 -4.08 -4.18
CA LEU A 416 12.82 -5.17 -3.28
C LEU A 416 12.27 -4.85 -1.88
N TRP A 417 11.35 -5.67 -1.41
CA TRP A 417 10.75 -5.54 -0.08
C TRP A 417 11.52 -6.42 0.90
N ALA A 418 12.16 -5.83 1.89
CA ALA A 418 12.98 -6.57 2.85
C ALA A 418 12.49 -6.35 4.28
N CYS A 419 12.16 -7.43 4.98
CA CYS A 419 11.88 -7.40 6.40
C CYS A 419 13.17 -7.17 7.18
N THR A 420 13.17 -6.16 8.06
CA THR A 420 14.34 -5.78 8.85
C THR A 420 14.00 -5.62 10.31
N ARG A 421 14.90 -6.08 11.18
CA ARG A 421 14.79 -5.97 12.62
C ARG A 421 16.09 -5.41 13.22
N ARG A 422 16.06 -5.05 14.48
CA ARG A 422 17.26 -4.64 15.18
C ARG A 422 18.26 -5.81 15.21
N GLY A 423 19.48 -5.57 14.80
CA GLY A 423 20.57 -6.52 14.89
C GLY A 423 21.16 -6.58 16.31
N ASN A 424 22.21 -5.84 16.57
CA ASN A 424 22.86 -5.77 17.89
C ASN A 424 22.15 -4.80 18.84
N ILE A 425 22.42 -4.93 20.13
CA ILE A 425 22.05 -3.95 21.16
C ILE A 425 23.35 -3.26 21.59
N LEU A 426 23.51 -1.99 21.26
CA LEU A 426 24.70 -1.20 21.54
C LEU A 426 24.32 0.07 22.31
N PRO A 427 24.17 -0.01 23.64
CA PRO A 427 23.71 1.11 24.47
C PRO A 427 24.58 2.36 24.34
N GLU A 428 25.87 2.18 24.07
CA GLU A 428 26.84 3.27 23.93
C GLU A 428 27.09 3.68 22.46
N GLY A 429 26.25 3.21 21.52
CA GLY A 429 26.24 3.69 20.12
C GLY A 429 27.24 3.06 19.16
N GLY A 430 27.94 1.99 19.52
CA GLY A 430 28.77 1.17 18.61
C GLY A 430 30.08 1.81 18.11
N GLY A 431 30.32 3.08 18.36
CA GLY A 431 31.57 3.76 18.02
C GLY A 431 31.80 4.04 16.52
N GLN A 432 33.02 4.36 16.16
CA GLN A 432 33.44 4.65 14.80
C GLN A 432 33.90 3.39 14.07
N VAL A 433 33.61 3.32 12.76
CA VAL A 433 34.10 2.27 11.88
C VAL A 433 35.35 2.73 11.18
N ASP A 434 36.39 1.90 11.18
CA ASP A 434 37.63 2.18 10.43
C ASP A 434 37.46 1.75 8.96
N TYR A 435 37.36 2.70 8.07
CA TYR A 435 37.17 2.47 6.62
C TYR A 435 38.47 2.62 5.80
N ARG A 436 39.64 2.75 6.42
CA ARG A 436 40.91 3.04 5.71
C ARG A 436 41.28 2.02 4.63
N ASP A 437 40.93 0.76 4.82
CA ASP A 437 41.14 -0.32 3.86
C ASP A 437 39.99 -0.46 2.83
N ILE A 438 38.79 0.01 3.16
CA ILE A 438 37.60 -0.11 2.32
C ILE A 438 37.52 1.04 1.31
N VAL A 439 37.72 2.30 1.74
CA VAL A 439 37.55 3.49 0.90
C VAL A 439 38.36 3.45 -0.40
N PRO A 440 39.65 3.11 -0.41
CA PRO A 440 40.43 3.03 -1.67
C PRO A 440 39.92 1.94 -2.61
N ARG A 441 39.51 0.80 -2.08
CA ARG A 441 38.99 -0.33 -2.88
C ARG A 441 37.62 0.02 -3.47
N LEU A 442 36.77 0.67 -2.69
CA LEU A 442 35.45 1.08 -3.13
C LEU A 442 35.55 2.19 -4.20
N HIS A 443 36.44 3.16 -4.02
CA HIS A 443 36.73 4.17 -5.02
C HIS A 443 37.21 3.54 -6.35
N GLN A 444 38.13 2.56 -6.27
CA GLN A 444 38.59 1.83 -7.45
C GLN A 444 37.44 1.04 -8.11
N ALA A 445 36.54 0.44 -7.32
CA ALA A 445 35.39 -0.28 -7.84
C ALA A 445 34.44 0.66 -8.61
N ILE A 446 34.16 1.85 -8.08
CA ILE A 446 33.33 2.86 -8.75
C ILE A 446 34.00 3.32 -10.05
N GLN A 447 35.30 3.61 -10.04
CA GLN A 447 36.05 4.03 -11.24
C GLN A 447 36.04 2.95 -12.33
N ARG A 448 36.23 1.67 -11.96
CA ARG A 448 36.15 0.55 -12.92
C ARG A 448 34.76 0.42 -13.51
N ALA A 449 33.75 0.51 -12.64
CA ALA A 449 32.36 0.39 -13.06
C ALA A 449 31.97 1.53 -14.02
N SER A 450 32.46 2.75 -13.86
CA SER A 450 32.17 3.86 -14.78
C SER A 450 32.73 3.70 -16.20
N THR A 451 33.70 2.80 -16.42
CA THR A 451 34.33 2.54 -17.74
C THR A 451 33.76 1.35 -18.49
N SER A 452 33.15 0.40 -17.81
CA SER A 452 32.53 -0.79 -18.40
C SER A 452 31.05 -0.51 -18.75
N LYS A 453 30.52 -1.03 -19.85
CA LYS A 453 29.15 -0.75 -20.31
C LYS A 453 28.21 -1.94 -20.18
N VAL A 454 28.63 -3.12 -20.57
CA VAL A 454 27.82 -4.34 -20.53
C VAL A 454 28.42 -5.30 -19.52
N LEU A 455 27.57 -5.82 -18.64
CA LEU A 455 27.94 -6.84 -17.67
C LEU A 455 27.66 -8.21 -18.27
N GLU A 456 28.70 -9.03 -18.39
CA GLU A 456 28.60 -10.41 -18.86
C GLU A 456 28.76 -11.38 -17.70
N ARG A 457 28.00 -12.47 -17.73
CA ARG A 457 28.16 -13.57 -16.79
C ARG A 457 29.32 -14.47 -17.20
N ASP A 458 30.17 -14.83 -16.27
CA ASP A 458 31.10 -15.95 -16.44
C ASP A 458 30.35 -17.30 -16.44
N GLN A 459 31.08 -18.40 -16.59
CA GLN A 459 30.47 -19.73 -16.67
C GLN A 459 29.71 -20.10 -15.39
N ALA A 460 30.29 -19.83 -14.21
CA ALA A 460 29.67 -20.15 -12.94
C ALA A 460 28.38 -19.31 -12.69
N ALA A 461 28.42 -18.02 -13.05
CA ALA A 461 27.25 -17.15 -12.97
C ALA A 461 26.14 -17.56 -13.94
N ARG A 462 26.50 -18.10 -15.14
CA ARG A 462 25.51 -18.62 -16.10
C ARG A 462 24.80 -19.86 -15.57
N GLU A 463 25.56 -20.77 -14.94
CA GLU A 463 25.01 -21.99 -14.34
C GLU A 463 24.06 -21.63 -13.19
N ALA A 464 24.50 -20.78 -12.24
CA ALA A 464 23.67 -20.31 -11.14
C ALA A 464 22.40 -19.56 -11.61
N TRP A 465 22.52 -18.79 -12.72
CA TRP A 465 21.38 -18.12 -13.33
C TRP A 465 20.39 -19.11 -13.94
N ALA A 466 20.88 -20.12 -14.68
CA ALA A 466 20.03 -21.13 -15.29
C ALA A 466 19.24 -21.93 -14.25
N ASP A 467 19.85 -22.21 -13.11
CA ASP A 467 19.19 -22.91 -12.00
C ASP A 467 18.13 -22.04 -11.29
N ALA A 468 18.40 -20.75 -11.10
CA ALA A 468 17.49 -19.83 -10.42
C ALA A 468 16.37 -19.27 -11.31
N TYR A 469 16.58 -19.17 -12.61
CA TYR A 469 15.69 -18.51 -13.56
C TYR A 469 14.28 -19.07 -13.59
N PRO A 470 14.03 -20.40 -13.59
CA PRO A 470 12.68 -20.96 -13.59
C PRO A 470 11.88 -20.48 -12.39
N GLU A 471 12.45 -20.50 -11.19
CA GLU A 471 11.76 -20.04 -9.97
C GLU A 471 11.49 -18.53 -9.99
N LEU A 472 12.44 -17.73 -10.49
CA LEU A 472 12.31 -16.27 -10.58
C LEU A 472 11.25 -15.84 -11.61
N SER A 473 11.06 -16.63 -12.69
CA SER A 473 10.14 -16.35 -13.79
C SER A 473 8.77 -16.98 -13.59
N GLU A 474 8.62 -17.87 -12.61
CA GLU A 474 7.34 -18.53 -12.34
C GLU A 474 6.35 -17.54 -11.72
N GLY A 475 5.18 -17.40 -12.34
CA GLY A 475 4.11 -16.59 -11.80
C GLY A 475 3.49 -17.23 -10.54
N ARG A 476 3.27 -16.43 -9.52
CA ARG A 476 2.62 -16.86 -8.28
C ARG A 476 1.26 -16.15 -8.13
N PRO A 477 0.22 -16.80 -7.57
CA PRO A 477 -1.07 -16.15 -7.36
C PRO A 477 -1.02 -15.12 -6.24
N GLY A 478 -1.95 -14.15 -6.28
CA GLY A 478 -2.18 -13.18 -5.23
C GLY A 478 -1.09 -12.12 -5.07
N LEU A 479 -1.09 -11.44 -3.94
CA LEU A 479 -0.19 -10.31 -3.66
C LEU A 479 1.29 -10.70 -3.76
N LEU A 480 1.67 -11.87 -3.27
CA LEU A 480 3.05 -12.35 -3.35
C LEU A 480 3.50 -12.47 -4.81
N GLY A 481 2.66 -13.02 -5.68
CA GLY A 481 2.93 -13.08 -7.11
C GLY A 481 3.06 -11.69 -7.73
N ALA A 482 2.18 -10.77 -7.37
CA ALA A 482 2.23 -9.41 -7.89
C ALA A 482 3.55 -8.69 -7.54
N VAL A 483 4.05 -8.81 -6.29
CA VAL A 483 5.30 -8.15 -5.85
C VAL A 483 6.57 -8.86 -6.33
N THR A 484 6.52 -10.14 -6.69
CA THR A 484 7.68 -10.91 -7.18
C THR A 484 7.70 -11.10 -8.69
N ALA A 485 6.71 -10.58 -9.41
CA ALA A 485 6.52 -10.79 -10.85
C ALA A 485 7.68 -10.30 -11.76
N ARG A 486 8.70 -9.63 -11.22
CA ARG A 486 9.91 -9.19 -11.92
C ARG A 486 11.18 -9.65 -11.21
N GLY A 487 11.14 -10.83 -10.59
CA GLY A 487 12.27 -11.39 -9.84
C GLY A 487 13.54 -11.47 -10.68
N GLU A 488 13.44 -11.94 -11.92
CA GLU A 488 14.54 -12.01 -12.86
C GLU A 488 15.13 -10.64 -13.19
N ALA A 489 14.31 -9.62 -13.38
CA ALA A 489 14.76 -8.28 -13.69
C ALA A 489 15.41 -7.59 -12.47
N GLN A 490 14.99 -7.93 -11.24
CA GLN A 490 15.63 -7.46 -10.02
C GLN A 490 17.04 -8.03 -9.86
N VAL A 491 17.24 -9.30 -10.20
CA VAL A 491 18.56 -9.97 -10.14
C VAL A 491 19.51 -9.45 -11.23
N LEU A 492 18.99 -8.99 -12.36
CA LEU A 492 19.79 -8.40 -13.45
C LEU A 492 20.34 -7.01 -13.14
N ARG A 493 19.75 -6.33 -12.13
CA ARG A 493 20.12 -4.97 -11.70
C ARG A 493 21.08 -5.00 -10.52
#